data_c071012e20306f1d17f43f1d74bca2e4
#
_entry.id   c071012e20306f1d17f43f1d74bca2e4
#
_cell.length_a   1.000
_cell.length_b   1.000
_cell.length_c   1.000
_cell.angle_alpha   90.00
_cell.angle_beta   90.00
_cell.angle_gamma   90.00
#
_symmetry.space_group_name_H-M   'P 1'
#
loop_
_entity.id
_entity.type
_entity.pdbx_description
1 polymer ?
#
loop_
_entity_poly.entity_id
_entity_poly.type
_entity_poly.pdbx_seq_one_letter_code
_entity_poly.pdbx_strand_id
1 'polypeptide(L)'
;MKVSVIGAGSWGTALAHVLGLGGNDVMLWARKQEVCDGVNERHENPRYLIGCKIDSHVKASTSFEEVLSGASAVVIVTPSAVIRQT
;
A
#
# COMPACT_ATOMS: atom_id res chain seq x y z
N MET A 1 5.98 8.36 -11.19
CA MET A 1 4.95 9.06 -10.41
C MET A 1 4.92 8.52 -8.99
N LYS A 2 4.69 9.38 -8.02
CA LYS A 2 4.54 8.93 -6.65
C LYS A 2 3.06 8.74 -6.32
N VAL A 3 2.69 7.54 -5.94
CA VAL A 3 1.29 7.18 -5.65
C VAL A 3 1.18 6.72 -4.21
N SER A 4 0.20 7.27 -3.49
CA SER A 4 -0.09 6.84 -2.13
C SER A 4 -1.32 5.95 -2.15
N VAL A 5 -1.24 4.80 -1.49
CA VAL A 5 -2.34 3.86 -1.37
C VAL A 5 -2.71 3.76 0.11
N ILE A 6 -3.94 4.11 0.43
CA ILE A 6 -4.42 4.07 1.81
C ILE A 6 -5.23 2.81 2.02
N GLY A 7 -4.69 1.91 2.81
CA GLY A 7 -5.34 0.64 3.13
C GLY A 7 -4.55 -0.55 2.63
N ALA A 8 -3.98 -1.32 3.56
CA ALA A 8 -3.10 -2.43 3.24
C ALA A 8 -3.75 -3.79 3.39
N GLY A 9 -5.03 -3.89 3.08
CA GLY A 9 -5.70 -5.17 2.96
C GLY A 9 -5.29 -5.84 1.65
N SER A 10 -5.95 -6.93 1.29
CA SER A 10 -5.61 -7.67 0.07
C SER A 10 -5.65 -6.80 -1.18
N TRP A 11 -6.70 -6.01 -1.33
CA TRP A 11 -6.85 -5.15 -2.51
C TRP A 11 -5.82 -4.04 -2.56
N GLY A 12 -5.60 -3.36 -1.41
CA GLY A 12 -4.63 -2.28 -1.35
C GLY A 12 -3.22 -2.77 -1.65
N THR A 13 -2.87 -3.92 -1.08
CA THR A 13 -1.56 -4.51 -1.29
C THR A 13 -1.36 -4.94 -2.74
N ALA A 14 -2.39 -5.57 -3.34
CA ALA A 14 -2.31 -5.98 -4.73
C ALA A 14 -2.19 -4.78 -5.67
N LEU A 15 -2.95 -3.73 -5.42
CA LEU A 15 -2.90 -2.52 -6.22
C LEU A 15 -1.53 -1.85 -6.11
N ALA A 16 -0.99 -1.77 -4.90
CA ALA A 16 0.33 -1.19 -4.69
C ALA A 16 1.39 -1.96 -5.48
N HIS A 17 1.31 -3.28 -5.45
CA HIS A 17 2.24 -4.12 -6.19
C HIS A 17 2.17 -3.84 -7.70
N VAL A 18 0.96 -3.80 -8.24
CA VAL A 18 0.76 -3.53 -9.66
C VAL A 18 1.31 -2.15 -10.05
N LEU A 19 1.04 -1.15 -9.24
CA LEU A 19 1.57 0.20 -9.49
C LEU A 19 3.08 0.23 -9.44
N GLY A 20 3.67 -0.50 -8.49
CA GLY A 20 5.12 -0.61 -8.39
C GLY A 20 5.73 -1.27 -9.61
N LEU A 21 5.09 -2.32 -10.12
CA LEU A 21 5.55 -2.99 -11.33
C LEU A 21 5.55 -2.06 -12.53
N GLY A 22 4.66 -1.08 -12.53
CA GLY A 22 4.59 -0.07 -13.58
C GLY A 22 5.65 1.02 -13.47
N GLY A 23 6.55 0.93 -12.50
CA GLY A 23 7.62 1.90 -12.32
C GLY A 23 7.27 3.07 -11.42
N ASN A 24 6.13 3.05 -10.76
CA ASN A 24 5.75 4.11 -9.83
C ASN A 24 6.36 3.88 -8.46
N ASP A 25 6.66 4.97 -7.77
CA ASP A 25 7.04 4.91 -6.36
C ASP A 25 5.76 4.86 -5.56
N VAL A 26 5.54 3.78 -4.84
CA VAL A 26 4.29 3.58 -4.12
C VAL A 26 4.54 3.62 -2.62
N MET A 27 3.71 4.39 -1.94
CA MET A 27 3.71 4.44 -0.49
C MET A 27 2.38 3.89 0.00
N LEU A 28 2.43 2.78 0.70
CA LEU A 28 1.24 2.08 1.19
C LEU A 28 1.03 2.40 2.67
N TRP A 29 -0.15 2.89 3.01
CA TRP A 29 -0.47 3.11 4.42
C TRP A 29 -1.05 1.84 5.01
N ALA A 30 -0.44 1.39 6.10
CA ALA A 30 -0.91 0.22 6.83
C ALA A 30 -1.14 0.61 8.29
N ARG A 31 -2.18 0.04 8.86
CA ARG A 31 -2.54 0.33 10.25
C ARG A 31 -1.59 -0.34 11.23
N LYS A 32 -1.03 -1.47 10.87
CA LYS A 32 -0.19 -2.26 11.77
C LYS A 32 1.27 -2.20 11.36
N GLN A 33 2.12 -1.97 12.34
CA GLN A 33 3.55 -1.88 12.10
C GLN A 33 4.13 -3.18 11.50
N GLU A 34 3.59 -4.34 11.89
CA GLU A 34 4.08 -5.60 11.35
C GLU A 34 3.90 -5.71 9.84
N VAL A 35 2.83 -5.11 9.31
CA VAL A 35 2.60 -5.10 7.87
C VAL A 35 3.63 -4.21 7.19
N CYS A 36 3.89 -3.04 7.76
CA CYS A 36 4.90 -2.13 7.23
C CYS A 36 6.27 -2.78 7.23
N ASP A 37 6.63 -3.45 8.31
CA ASP A 37 7.91 -4.12 8.40
C ASP A 37 8.02 -5.23 7.35
N GLY A 38 6.95 -6.00 7.17
CA GLY A 38 6.94 -7.06 6.17
C GLY A 38 7.13 -6.53 4.77
N VAL A 39 6.42 -5.47 4.41
CA VAL A 39 6.53 -4.86 3.09
C VAL A 39 7.92 -4.27 2.88
N ASN A 40 8.43 -3.53 3.86
CA ASN A 40 9.70 -2.83 3.71
C ASN A 40 10.92 -3.76 3.75
N GLU A 41 10.87 -4.79 4.58
CA GLU A 41 12.02 -5.65 4.79
C GLU A 41 12.00 -6.93 3.99
N ARG A 42 10.83 -7.55 3.83
CA ARG A 42 10.72 -8.83 3.15
C ARG A 42 9.95 -8.75 1.84
N HIS A 43 9.43 -7.60 1.51
CA HIS A 43 8.59 -7.39 0.33
C HIS A 43 7.39 -8.33 0.32
N GLU A 44 6.79 -8.51 1.49
CA GLU A 44 5.60 -9.34 1.68
C GLU A 44 4.67 -8.69 2.68
N ASN A 45 3.38 -8.91 2.51
CA ASN A 45 2.41 -8.51 3.51
C ASN A 45 2.08 -9.73 4.36
N PRO A 46 2.49 -9.76 5.64
CA PRO A 46 2.32 -10.96 6.46
C PRO A 46 0.88 -11.29 6.83
N ARG A 47 -0.04 -10.36 6.62
CA ARG A 47 -1.45 -10.58 6.92
C ARG A 47 -2.28 -10.85 5.67
N TYR A 48 -1.88 -10.28 4.55
CA TYR A 48 -2.63 -10.37 3.31
C TYR A 48 -1.69 -10.72 2.18
N LEU A 49 -2.13 -11.59 1.27
CA LEU A 49 -1.32 -12.04 0.14
C LEU A 49 -0.02 -12.70 0.60
N ILE A 50 -0.13 -13.53 1.62
CA ILE A 50 1.02 -14.26 2.18
C ILE A 50 1.66 -15.12 1.09
N GLY A 51 2.99 -15.05 1.00
CA GLY A 51 3.72 -15.80 0.01
C GLY A 51 3.87 -15.09 -1.34
N CYS A 52 3.18 -13.97 -1.53
CA CYS A 52 3.31 -13.20 -2.76
C CYS A 52 4.33 -12.09 -2.54
N LYS A 53 5.31 -11.99 -3.42
CA LYS A 53 6.28 -10.92 -3.33
C LYS A 53 5.71 -9.62 -3.85
N ILE A 54 6.01 -8.54 -3.15
CA ILE A 54 5.57 -7.20 -3.51
C ILE A 54 6.75 -6.48 -4.16
N ASP A 55 6.48 -5.72 -5.22
CA ASP A 55 7.52 -5.01 -5.94
C ASP A 55 8.33 -4.10 -5.01
N SER A 56 9.62 -4.00 -5.27
CA SER A 56 10.53 -3.23 -4.41
C SER A 56 10.29 -1.72 -4.43
N HIS A 57 9.51 -1.22 -5.38
CA HIS A 57 9.14 0.20 -5.41
C HIS A 57 8.06 0.53 -4.39
N VAL A 58 7.50 -0.49 -3.75
CA VAL A 58 6.46 -0.29 -2.74
C VAL A 58 7.08 -0.22 -1.36
N LYS A 59 6.75 0.83 -0.63
CA LYS A 59 7.13 0.98 0.77
C LYS A 59 5.88 1.22 1.57
N ALA A 60 5.94 0.95 2.86
CA ALA A 60 4.78 1.10 3.72
C ALA A 60 5.10 1.88 4.98
N SER A 61 4.09 2.56 5.51
CA SER A 61 4.23 3.32 6.74
C SER A 61 2.89 3.35 7.47
N THR A 62 2.96 3.53 8.79
CA THR A 62 1.76 3.74 9.61
C THR A 62 1.42 5.23 9.71
N SER A 63 2.26 6.11 9.20
CA SER A 63 2.06 7.55 9.26
C SER A 63 1.38 8.07 8.00
N PHE A 64 0.21 8.70 8.15
CA PHE A 64 -0.47 9.33 7.01
C PHE A 64 0.38 10.44 6.39
N GLU A 65 1.04 11.22 7.25
CA GLU A 65 1.86 12.32 6.75
C GLU A 65 2.96 11.81 5.83
N GLU A 66 3.64 10.76 6.24
CA GLU A 66 4.71 10.18 5.45
C GLU A 66 4.17 9.60 4.15
N VAL A 67 3.05 8.90 4.22
CA VAL A 67 2.45 8.28 3.05
C VAL A 67 1.97 9.30 2.04
N LEU A 68 1.39 10.39 2.50
CA LEU A 68 0.80 11.39 1.62
C LEU A 68 1.78 12.43 1.12
N SER A 69 2.95 12.54 1.73
CA SER A 69 3.93 13.57 1.39
C SER A 69 4.41 13.43 -0.06
N GLY A 70 4.24 14.49 -0.83
CA GLY A 70 4.72 14.55 -2.21
C GLY A 70 3.98 13.65 -3.18
N ALA A 71 2.83 13.10 -2.80
CA ALA A 71 2.09 12.20 -3.68
C ALA A 71 1.48 12.94 -4.86
N SER A 72 1.59 12.36 -6.05
CA SER A 72 0.95 12.87 -7.25
C SER A 72 -0.49 12.36 -7.34
N ALA A 73 -0.75 11.19 -6.77
CA ALA A 73 -2.08 10.60 -6.74
C ALA A 73 -2.27 9.84 -5.43
N VAL A 74 -3.50 9.80 -4.95
CA VAL A 74 -3.86 9.08 -3.72
C VAL A 74 -5.01 8.16 -4.03
N VAL A 75 -4.86 6.89 -3.70
CA VAL A 75 -5.91 5.89 -3.87
C VAL A 75 -6.33 5.41 -2.49
N ILE A 76 -7.61 5.49 -2.21
CA ILE A 76 -8.16 5.03 -0.94
C ILE A 76 -8.87 3.70 -1.16
N VAL A 77 -8.40 2.67 -0.47
CA VAL A 77 -8.96 1.33 -0.57
C VAL A 77 -9.61 0.98 0.75
N THR A 78 -10.90 0.84 0.74
CA THR A 78 -11.67 0.55 1.96
C THR A 78 -12.59 -0.63 1.70
N PRO A 79 -13.22 -1.19 2.75
CA PRO A 79 -14.23 -2.21 2.56
C PRO A 79 -15.30 -1.69 1.60
N SER A 80 -15.65 -2.49 0.63
CA SER A 80 -16.48 -2.07 -0.49
C SER A 80 -17.79 -1.38 -0.14
N ALA A 81 -18.42 -1.79 0.92
CA ALA A 81 -19.72 -1.24 1.30
C ALA A 81 -19.66 0.26 1.58
N VAL A 82 -18.53 0.74 2.05
CA VAL A 82 -18.40 2.15 2.43
C VAL A 82 -18.22 3.04 1.21
N ILE A 83 -17.52 2.57 0.21
CA ILE A 83 -17.18 3.36 -0.97
C ILE A 83 -18.40 3.87 -1.70
N ARG A 84 -19.43 3.05 -1.78
CA ARG A 84 -20.62 3.42 -2.53
C ARG A 84 -21.37 4.62 -1.98
N GLN A 85 -21.10 4.97 -0.75
CA GLN A 85 -21.80 6.09 -0.12
C GLN A 85 -21.28 7.45 -0.59
N THR A 86 -20.17 7.44 -1.22
CA THR A 86 -19.57 8.68 -1.72
C THR A 86 -19.72 8.85 -3.22
#